data_02ffafcfcd2abd764a98817e831f3806
#
_entry.id   02ffafcfcd2abd764a98817e831f3806
#
_cell.length_a   1.000
_cell.length_b   1.000
_cell.length_c   1.000
_cell.angle_alpha   90.00
_cell.angle_beta   90.00
_cell.angle_gamma   90.00
#
_symmetry.space_group_name_H-M   'P 1'
#
loop_
_entity.id
_entity.type
_entity.pdbx_description
1 polymer ?
#
loop_
_entity_poly.entity_id
_entity_poly.type
_entity_poly.pdbx_seq_one_letter_code
_entity_poly.pdbx_strand_id
1 'polypeptide(L)'
;MKAKKKAKYEHYAARFSAKEAVFKAVSHFLENKYSISWKNAEVLNDSKQKPYIHFISIEFPQIKSLDISISHSKQYAVANVVVLYEE
;
A
#
# COMPACT_ATOMS: atom_id res chain seq x y z
N MET A 1 -15.91 20.66 -11.69
CA MET A 1 -16.05 20.23 -10.30
C MET A 1 -16.44 18.78 -10.11
N LYS A 2 -17.34 18.26 -10.93
CA LYS A 2 -17.62 16.82 -10.92
C LYS A 2 -16.38 15.99 -11.26
N ALA A 3 -15.52 16.49 -12.15
CA ALA A 3 -14.29 15.80 -12.53
C ALA A 3 -13.30 15.70 -11.36
N LYS A 4 -13.21 16.73 -10.51
CA LYS A 4 -12.32 16.71 -9.35
C LYS A 4 -12.78 15.69 -8.30
N LYS A 5 -14.08 15.57 -8.05
CA LYS A 5 -14.62 14.58 -7.12
C LYS A 5 -14.35 13.16 -7.62
N LYS A 6 -14.53 12.92 -8.91
CA LYS A 6 -14.30 11.60 -9.50
C LYS A 6 -12.83 11.19 -9.39
N ALA A 7 -11.91 12.10 -9.73
CA ALA A 7 -10.48 11.83 -9.60
C ALA A 7 -10.08 11.56 -8.16
N LYS A 8 -10.68 12.28 -7.21
CA LYS A 8 -10.43 12.09 -5.79
C LYS A 8 -10.85 10.69 -5.31
N TYR A 9 -12.00 10.20 -5.76
CA TYR A 9 -12.44 8.84 -5.43
C TYR A 9 -11.54 7.77 -6.05
N GLU A 10 -11.10 7.97 -7.28
CA GLU A 10 -10.19 7.04 -7.95
C GLU A 10 -8.86 6.95 -7.20
N HIS A 11 -8.30 8.08 -6.77
CA HIS A 11 -7.06 8.10 -5.97
C HIS A 11 -7.25 7.41 -4.62
N TYR A 12 -8.39 7.65 -3.99
CA TYR A 12 -8.69 7.02 -2.70
C TYR A 12 -8.78 5.50 -2.85
N ALA A 13 -9.49 5.03 -3.86
CA ALA A 13 -9.64 3.61 -4.11
C ALA A 13 -8.30 2.93 -4.42
N ALA A 14 -7.44 3.61 -5.18
CA ALA A 14 -6.12 3.09 -5.49
C ALA A 14 -5.26 2.95 -4.24
N ARG A 15 -5.27 3.96 -3.37
CA ARG A 15 -4.52 3.93 -2.11
C ARG A 15 -5.06 2.87 -1.15
N PHE A 16 -6.36 2.72 -1.08
CA PHE A 16 -7.00 1.70 -0.27
C PHE A 16 -6.57 0.29 -0.73
N SER A 17 -6.62 0.04 -2.03
CA SER A 17 -6.21 -1.24 -2.60
C SER A 17 -4.73 -1.53 -2.33
N ALA A 18 -3.88 -0.51 -2.42
CA ALA A 18 -2.46 -0.64 -2.13
C ALA A 18 -2.23 -1.01 -0.66
N LYS A 19 -2.91 -0.36 0.27
CA LYS A 19 -2.80 -0.67 1.70
C LYS A 19 -3.23 -2.10 2.00
N GLU A 20 -4.35 -2.54 1.43
CA GLU A 20 -4.82 -3.90 1.61
C GLU A 20 -3.81 -4.92 1.08
N ALA A 21 -3.27 -4.67 -0.11
CA ALA A 21 -2.27 -5.55 -0.69
C ALA A 21 -1.01 -5.63 0.18
N VAL A 22 -0.56 -4.50 0.73
CA VAL A 22 0.58 -4.48 1.64
C VAL A 22 0.28 -5.27 2.91
N PHE A 23 -0.89 -5.06 3.51
CA PHE A 23 -1.26 -5.78 4.74
C PHE A 23 -1.28 -7.29 4.53
N LYS A 24 -1.79 -7.74 3.41
CA LYS A 24 -1.77 -9.17 3.06
C LYS A 24 -0.35 -9.68 2.87
N ALA A 25 0.49 -8.90 2.18
CA ALA A 25 1.87 -9.31 1.91
C ALA A 25 2.71 -9.40 3.19
N VAL A 26 2.54 -8.45 4.13
CA VAL A 26 3.33 -8.42 5.35
C VAL A 26 2.73 -9.27 6.47
N SER A 27 1.50 -9.74 6.34
CA SER A 27 0.86 -10.56 7.38
C SER A 27 1.66 -11.82 7.68
N HIS A 28 2.42 -12.32 6.73
CA HIS A 28 3.29 -13.47 6.89
C HIS A 28 4.36 -13.25 7.97
N PHE A 29 4.77 -12.00 8.21
CA PHE A 29 5.83 -11.65 9.14
C PHE A 29 5.30 -11.25 10.52
N LEU A 30 3.99 -11.25 10.70
CA LEU A 30 3.35 -10.86 11.96
C LEU A 30 3.11 -12.09 12.82
N GLU A 31 3.44 -11.98 14.11
CA GLU A 31 3.11 -13.04 15.08
C GLU A 31 1.60 -13.12 15.29
N ASN A 32 0.95 -11.96 15.20
CA ASN A 32 -0.49 -11.84 15.36
C ASN A 32 -1.01 -10.90 14.28
N LYS A 33 -2.02 -11.32 13.54
CA LYS A 33 -2.60 -10.51 12.46
C LYS A 33 -3.16 -9.16 12.95
N TYR A 34 -3.38 -9.03 14.24
CA TYR A 34 -3.84 -7.78 14.85
C TYR A 34 -2.70 -6.87 15.31
N SER A 35 -1.45 -7.29 15.10
CA SER A 35 -0.27 -6.50 15.48
C SER A 35 -0.08 -5.27 14.61
N ILE A 36 -0.74 -5.21 13.46
CA ILE A 36 -0.68 -4.06 12.56
C ILE A 36 -2.09 -3.49 12.41
N SER A 37 -2.18 -2.17 12.44
CA SER A 37 -3.44 -1.48 12.20
C SER A 37 -3.35 -0.63 10.93
N TRP A 38 -4.47 -0.17 10.44
CA TRP A 38 -4.56 0.67 9.26
C TRP A 38 -3.67 1.92 9.37
N LYS A 39 -3.46 2.41 10.60
CA LYS A 39 -2.63 3.60 10.86
C LYS A 39 -1.13 3.33 10.78
N ASN A 40 -0.70 2.08 10.73
CA ASN A 40 0.71 1.73 10.71
C ASN A 40 1.35 1.80 9.34
N ALA A 41 0.58 2.08 8.30
CA ALA A 41 1.10 2.16 6.94
C ALA A 41 0.46 3.29 6.17
N GLU A 42 1.28 4.02 5.42
CA GLU A 42 0.83 5.07 4.53
C GLU A 42 1.32 4.81 3.12
N VAL A 43 0.47 5.07 2.14
CA VAL A 43 0.87 5.06 0.74
C VAL A 43 1.25 6.49 0.36
N LEU A 44 2.49 6.69 0.01
CA LEU A 44 3.03 8.00 -0.36
C LEU A 44 3.59 7.94 -1.77
N ASN A 45 3.81 9.10 -2.37
CA ASN A 45 4.46 9.19 -3.67
C ASN A 45 5.82 9.87 -3.51
N ASP A 46 6.83 9.34 -4.20
CA ASP A 46 8.14 9.96 -4.22
C ASP A 46 8.16 11.17 -5.17
N SER A 47 9.33 11.78 -5.36
CA SER A 47 9.49 12.95 -6.22
C SER A 47 9.15 12.66 -7.69
N LYS A 48 9.18 11.40 -8.10
CA LYS A 48 8.84 10.96 -9.45
C LYS A 48 7.41 10.44 -9.55
N GLN A 49 6.60 10.66 -8.49
CA GLN A 49 5.21 10.20 -8.40
C GLN A 49 5.08 8.67 -8.36
N LYS A 50 6.15 7.98 -7.98
CA LYS A 50 6.09 6.53 -7.80
C LYS A 50 5.57 6.22 -6.40
N PRO A 51 4.56 5.34 -6.26
CA PRO A 51 4.02 5.00 -4.94
C PRO A 51 4.99 4.15 -4.13
N TYR A 52 5.01 4.40 -2.82
CA TYR A 52 5.76 3.58 -1.88
C TYR A 52 5.03 3.55 -0.55
N ILE A 53 5.40 2.58 0.31
CA ILE A 53 4.81 2.42 1.63
C ILE A 53 5.76 2.98 2.68
N HIS A 54 5.20 3.78 3.57
CA HIS A 54 5.87 4.24 4.78
C HIS A 54 5.21 3.56 5.97
N PHE A 55 5.98 2.76 6.71
CA PHE A 55 5.50 2.14 7.94
C PHE A 55 5.72 3.06 9.13
N ILE A 56 4.70 3.16 9.98
CA ILE A 56 4.68 4.05 11.15
C ILE A 56 4.60 3.20 12.40
N SER A 57 5.59 3.34 13.28
CA SER A 57 5.64 2.65 14.57
C SER A 57 5.66 1.11 14.48
N ILE A 58 6.08 0.59 13.33
CA ILE A 58 6.24 -0.85 13.12
C ILE A 58 7.41 -1.07 12.17
N GLU A 59 8.18 -2.13 12.39
CA GLU A 59 9.34 -2.46 11.57
C GLU A 59 9.26 -3.92 11.12
N PHE A 60 9.77 -4.18 9.93
CA PHE A 60 9.88 -5.51 9.36
C PHE A 60 11.32 -5.75 8.93
N PRO A 61 12.20 -6.14 9.86
CA PRO A 61 13.63 -6.32 9.53
C PRO A 61 13.89 -7.43 8.52
N GLN A 62 12.97 -8.36 8.35
CA GLN A 62 13.11 -9.45 7.38
C GLN A 62 12.91 -8.96 5.94
N ILE A 63 12.25 -7.83 5.76
CA ILE A 63 11.93 -7.32 4.42
C ILE A 63 13.13 -6.58 3.85
N LYS A 64 13.62 -7.04 2.70
CA LYS A 64 14.72 -6.39 2.00
C LYS A 64 14.22 -5.29 1.07
N SER A 65 13.13 -5.54 0.38
CA SER A 65 12.50 -4.52 -0.47
C SER A 65 11.01 -4.80 -0.58
N LEU A 66 10.27 -3.75 -0.80
CA LEU A 66 8.84 -3.81 -1.01
C LEU A 66 8.49 -2.84 -2.13
N ASP A 67 7.98 -3.37 -3.22
CA ASP A 67 7.57 -2.57 -4.37
C ASP A 67 6.07 -2.62 -4.56
N ILE A 68 5.48 -1.48 -4.91
CA ILE A 68 4.06 -1.35 -5.16
C ILE A 68 3.85 -0.92 -6.60
N SER A 69 2.87 -1.54 -7.24
CA SER A 69 2.39 -1.14 -8.54
C SER A 69 0.89 -0.91 -8.44
N ILE A 70 0.43 0.24 -8.87
CA ILE A 70 -0.99 0.61 -8.80
C ILE A 70 -1.48 0.93 -10.21
N SER A 71 -2.62 0.34 -10.55
CA SER A 71 -3.29 0.61 -11.81
C SER A 71 -4.76 0.85 -11.52
N HIS A 72 -5.35 1.85 -12.16
CA HIS A 72 -6.78 2.13 -11.96
C HIS A 72 -7.44 2.58 -13.24
N SER A 73 -8.73 2.28 -13.31
CA SER A 73 -9.61 2.71 -14.38
C SER A 73 -10.80 3.44 -13.76
N LYS A 74 -11.74 3.85 -14.61
CA LYS A 74 -12.97 4.49 -14.12
C LYS A 74 -13.82 3.58 -13.23
N GLN A 75 -13.63 2.27 -13.32
CA GLN A 75 -14.48 1.29 -12.66
C GLN A 75 -13.83 0.57 -11.48
N TYR A 76 -12.51 0.47 -11.46
CA TYR A 76 -11.82 -0.27 -10.40
C TYR A 76 -10.36 0.15 -10.29
N ALA A 77 -9.78 -0.19 -9.15
CA ALA A 77 -8.36 -0.02 -8.90
C ALA A 77 -7.76 -1.37 -8.54
N VAL A 78 -6.53 -1.61 -9.01
CA VAL A 78 -5.77 -2.82 -8.72
C VAL A 78 -4.40 -2.41 -8.20
N ALA A 79 -3.98 -3.03 -7.11
CA ALA A 79 -2.66 -2.83 -6.56
C ALA A 79 -1.95 -4.18 -6.43
N ASN A 80 -0.67 -4.20 -6.81
CA ASN A 80 0.20 -5.35 -6.64
C ASN A 80 1.35 -4.97 -5.75
N VAL A 81 1.73 -5.87 -4.84
CA VAL A 81 2.85 -5.67 -3.94
C VAL A 81 3.79 -6.85 -4.08
N VAL A 82 5.07 -6.55 -4.29
CA VAL A 82 6.13 -7.55 -4.34
C VAL A 82 7.05 -7.32 -3.18
N VAL A 83 7.25 -8.34 -2.35
CA VAL A 83 8.10 -8.27 -1.17
C VAL A 83 9.24 -9.26 -1.33
N LEU A 84 10.48 -8.75 -1.21
CA LEU A 84 11.67 -9.59 -1.11
C LEU A 84 12.10 -9.62 0.35
N TYR A 85 12.30 -10.80 0.88
CA TYR A 85 12.63 -10.97 2.29
C TYR A 85 13.70 -12.05 2.49
N GLU A 86 14.33 -12.02 3.65
CA GLU A 86 15.25 -13.05 4.12
C GLU A 86 14.62 -13.81 5.29
N GLU A 87 14.73 -15.12 5.21
CA GLU A 87 14.31 -15.98 6.31
C GLU A 87 15.37 -16.05 7.41
#